data_e77d6be0812d01e89a7798b6ed0cfbb9
#
_entry.id   e77d6be0812d01e89a7798b6ed0cfbb9
#
_cell.length_a   1.000
_cell.length_b   1.000
_cell.length_c   1.000
_cell.angle_alpha   90.00
_cell.angle_beta   90.00
_cell.angle_gamma   90.00
#
_symmetry.space_group_name_H-M   'P 1'
#
loop_
_entity.id
_entity.type
_entity.pdbx_description
1 polymer ?
#
loop_
_entity_poly.entity_id
_entity_poly.type
_entity_poly.pdbx_seq_one_letter_code
_entity_poly.pdbx_strand_id
1 'polypeptide(L)'
;HMMNTQKSGSTSLPTVTQLFHTYSLEWSPSYLRFLIDDSPFFFVYNDYNGNQAKWPFDSPHYMILNLAIGGDWGGVQGIASSAFPMTMLVDHVRVSKRSESFGDVKVTFQVNMQNVNVSGTGVWISGGSISSASPGGIQMQPSNSPDLWEAELTLPPNSNFTFKYRNGYFPNSWSEGWEVVSGNCTVGQYSDRSVSIGVADTTLPSVCFNMCAECI
;
A
#
# COMPACT_ATOMS: atom_id res chain seq x y z
N HIS A 1 -4.42 -3.06 -17.54
CA HIS A 1 -3.26 -3.96 -17.72
C HIS A 1 -2.32 -3.67 -18.88
N MET A 2 -2.37 -2.52 -19.51
CA MET A 2 -1.59 -2.33 -20.75
C MET A 2 -0.14 -1.88 -20.52
N MET A 3 0.36 -1.74 -19.29
CA MET A 3 1.64 -1.04 -19.06
C MET A 3 2.54 -1.64 -17.97
N ASN A 4 2.42 -2.92 -17.64
CA ASN A 4 3.17 -3.51 -16.52
C ASN A 4 3.04 -2.73 -15.19
N THR A 5 1.88 -2.12 -14.98
CA THR A 5 1.58 -1.32 -13.79
C THR A 5 0.79 -2.10 -12.74
N GLN A 6 0.70 -3.41 -12.89
CA GLN A 6 0.00 -4.25 -11.94
C GLN A 6 0.66 -4.16 -10.57
N LYS A 7 -0.15 -3.92 -9.55
CA LYS A 7 0.24 -4.06 -8.14
C LYS A 7 -0.31 -5.40 -7.65
N SER A 8 0.44 -6.14 -6.88
CA SER A 8 0.03 -7.44 -6.36
C SER A 8 0.46 -7.62 -4.92
N GLY A 9 -0.32 -8.37 -4.17
CA GLY A 9 0.01 -8.84 -2.83
C GLY A 9 -0.42 -10.29 -2.68
N SER A 10 0.22 -11.02 -1.81
CA SER A 10 -0.10 -12.41 -1.50
C SER A 10 -0.03 -12.68 -0.01
N THR A 11 -0.84 -13.61 0.44
CA THR A 11 -0.80 -14.12 1.81
C THR A 11 -1.04 -15.62 1.79
N SER A 12 -0.59 -16.31 2.83
CA SER A 12 -0.82 -17.74 2.99
C SER A 12 -2.16 -17.97 3.69
N LEU A 13 -2.99 -18.83 3.11
CA LEU A 13 -4.28 -19.24 3.67
C LEU A 13 -4.40 -20.77 3.58
N PRO A 14 -3.81 -21.51 4.53
CA PRO A 14 -3.75 -22.98 4.47
C PRO A 14 -5.11 -23.67 4.41
N THR A 15 -6.16 -23.02 4.91
CA THR A 15 -7.52 -23.55 5.00
C THR A 15 -8.43 -23.17 3.81
N VAL A 16 -7.87 -22.54 2.77
CA VAL A 16 -8.64 -22.00 1.62
C VAL A 16 -9.54 -23.04 0.91
N THR A 17 -9.18 -24.30 0.95
CA THR A 17 -9.96 -25.39 0.35
C THR A 17 -10.85 -26.16 1.34
N GLN A 18 -10.81 -25.80 2.63
CA GLN A 18 -11.45 -26.56 3.70
C GLN A 18 -12.56 -25.78 4.40
N LEU A 19 -12.42 -24.46 4.47
CA LEU A 19 -13.33 -23.57 5.18
C LEU A 19 -13.83 -22.44 4.27
N PHE A 20 -14.98 -21.88 4.63
CA PHE A 20 -15.40 -20.61 4.07
C PHE A 20 -14.58 -19.47 4.68
N HIS A 21 -14.17 -18.55 3.85
CA HIS A 21 -13.44 -17.34 4.23
C HIS A 21 -14.14 -16.11 3.65
N THR A 22 -14.13 -15.03 4.39
CA THR A 22 -14.64 -13.74 3.91
C THR A 22 -13.54 -12.99 3.19
N TYR A 23 -13.70 -12.77 1.89
CA TYR A 23 -12.81 -11.93 1.08
C TYR A 23 -13.43 -10.55 0.96
N SER A 24 -12.77 -9.54 1.49
CA SER A 24 -13.28 -8.18 1.54
C SER A 24 -12.40 -7.21 0.76
N LEU A 25 -13.05 -6.22 0.14
CA LEU A 25 -12.41 -5.07 -0.48
C LEU A 25 -12.99 -3.80 0.14
N GLU A 26 -12.15 -3.04 0.79
CA GLU A 26 -12.47 -1.65 1.14
C GLU A 26 -12.01 -0.76 0.00
N TRP A 27 -12.94 -0.01 -0.53
CA TRP A 27 -12.73 0.85 -1.68
C TRP A 27 -13.05 2.29 -1.34
N SER A 28 -12.04 3.15 -1.43
CA SER A 28 -12.18 4.60 -1.29
C SER A 28 -11.54 5.31 -2.49
N PRO A 29 -11.79 6.60 -2.70
CA PRO A 29 -11.08 7.38 -3.71
C PRO A 29 -9.55 7.39 -3.52
N SER A 30 -9.09 7.22 -2.28
CA SER A 30 -7.67 7.33 -1.91
C SER A 30 -6.94 6.00 -1.85
N TYR A 31 -7.64 4.88 -1.69
CA TYR A 31 -7.00 3.57 -1.56
C TYR A 31 -7.95 2.40 -1.87
N LEU A 32 -7.33 1.24 -2.10
CA LEU A 32 -7.95 -0.08 -2.02
C LEU A 32 -7.27 -0.87 -0.91
N ARG A 33 -8.05 -1.50 -0.02
CA ARG A 33 -7.55 -2.40 1.02
C ARG A 33 -8.22 -3.75 0.89
N PHE A 34 -7.42 -4.81 0.78
CA PHE A 34 -7.86 -6.18 0.63
C PHE A 34 -7.69 -6.93 1.95
N LEU A 35 -8.74 -7.63 2.36
CA LEU A 35 -8.77 -8.35 3.62
C LEU A 35 -9.23 -9.79 3.40
N ILE A 36 -8.77 -10.70 4.26
CA ILE A 36 -9.30 -12.06 4.44
C ILE A 36 -9.65 -12.19 5.91
N ASP A 37 -10.91 -12.59 6.20
CA ASP A 37 -11.43 -12.73 7.58
C ASP A 37 -11.10 -11.49 8.43
N ASP A 38 -11.40 -10.30 7.90
CA ASP A 38 -11.14 -8.99 8.48
C ASP A 38 -9.66 -8.64 8.70
N SER A 39 -8.73 -9.53 8.31
CA SER A 39 -7.30 -9.29 8.40
C SER A 39 -6.77 -8.70 7.10
N PRO A 40 -6.25 -7.45 7.10
CA PRO A 40 -5.72 -6.84 5.89
C PRO A 40 -4.40 -7.50 5.48
N PHE A 41 -4.24 -7.76 4.18
CA PHE A 41 -3.02 -8.35 3.64
C PHE A 41 -2.44 -7.58 2.44
N PHE A 42 -3.24 -6.73 1.80
CA PHE A 42 -2.76 -5.94 0.67
C PHE A 42 -3.44 -4.57 0.64
N PHE A 43 -2.66 -3.54 0.35
CA PHE A 43 -3.10 -2.15 0.30
C PHE A 43 -2.54 -1.48 -0.95
N VAL A 44 -3.36 -0.68 -1.62
CA VAL A 44 -2.95 0.11 -2.78
C VAL A 44 -3.40 1.55 -2.54
N TYR A 45 -2.44 2.45 -2.36
CA TYR A 45 -2.71 3.88 -2.28
C TYR A 45 -2.84 4.49 -3.68
N ASN A 46 -3.70 5.48 -3.81
CA ASN A 46 -3.90 6.24 -5.03
C ASN A 46 -2.78 7.29 -5.18
N ASP A 47 -1.73 6.95 -5.91
CA ASP A 47 -0.58 7.81 -6.22
C ASP A 47 -0.61 8.36 -7.66
N TYR A 48 -1.78 8.39 -8.29
CA TYR A 48 -1.90 8.57 -9.74
C TYR A 48 -1.78 10.02 -10.24
N ASN A 49 -1.87 11.01 -9.36
CA ASN A 49 -1.83 12.43 -9.73
C ASN A 49 -2.73 12.77 -10.95
N GLY A 50 -3.97 12.24 -10.96
CA GLY A 50 -4.91 12.39 -12.07
C GLY A 50 -4.70 11.45 -13.27
N ASN A 51 -3.77 10.50 -13.20
CA ASN A 51 -3.53 9.55 -14.29
C ASN A 51 -4.42 8.30 -14.18
N GLN A 52 -5.54 8.30 -14.89
CA GLN A 52 -6.50 7.18 -14.91
C GLN A 52 -5.90 5.83 -15.34
N ALA A 53 -4.83 5.82 -16.12
CA ALA A 53 -4.17 4.56 -16.48
C ALA A 53 -3.51 3.86 -15.28
N LYS A 54 -3.13 4.64 -14.27
CA LYS A 54 -2.58 4.14 -13.00
C LYS A 54 -3.67 3.85 -11.97
N TRP A 55 -4.75 4.65 -11.97
CA TRP A 55 -5.87 4.53 -11.04
C TRP A 55 -7.21 4.55 -11.78
N PRO A 56 -7.66 3.41 -12.31
CA PRO A 56 -8.94 3.33 -13.02
C PRO A 56 -10.15 3.22 -12.09
N PHE A 57 -9.95 3.21 -10.78
CA PHE A 57 -10.95 2.86 -9.77
C PHE A 57 -11.88 4.03 -9.38
N ASP A 58 -11.79 5.17 -10.06
CA ASP A 58 -12.73 6.30 -9.92
C ASP A 58 -14.04 6.10 -10.73
N SER A 59 -14.07 5.08 -11.56
CA SER A 59 -15.22 4.76 -12.41
C SER A 59 -16.09 3.65 -11.80
N PRO A 60 -17.38 3.57 -12.16
CA PRO A 60 -18.22 2.46 -11.75
C PRO A 60 -17.67 1.10 -12.24
N HIS A 61 -17.67 0.12 -11.36
CA HIS A 61 -17.24 -1.26 -11.63
C HIS A 61 -18.37 -2.22 -11.28
N TYR A 62 -18.30 -3.42 -11.84
CA TYR A 62 -19.19 -4.51 -11.48
C TYR A 62 -18.37 -5.69 -10.93
N MET A 63 -19.00 -6.48 -10.10
CA MET A 63 -18.37 -7.65 -9.50
C MET A 63 -18.49 -8.86 -10.44
N ILE A 64 -17.41 -9.60 -10.58
CA ILE A 64 -17.37 -10.88 -11.28
C ILE A 64 -16.93 -11.96 -10.29
N LEU A 65 -17.72 -12.99 -10.13
CA LEU A 65 -17.34 -14.22 -9.43
C LEU A 65 -16.96 -15.25 -10.49
N ASN A 66 -15.73 -15.73 -10.43
CA ASN A 66 -15.14 -16.55 -11.47
C ASN A 66 -14.25 -17.64 -10.86
N LEU A 67 -14.35 -18.86 -11.39
CA LEU A 67 -13.42 -19.97 -11.15
C LEU A 67 -12.64 -20.21 -12.44
N ALA A 68 -11.45 -19.65 -12.53
CA ALA A 68 -10.57 -19.83 -13.69
C ALA A 68 -9.72 -21.10 -13.54
N ILE A 69 -9.54 -21.83 -14.66
CA ILE A 69 -8.76 -23.06 -14.72
C ILE A 69 -7.73 -22.92 -15.83
N GLY A 70 -6.48 -23.28 -15.53
CA GLY A 70 -5.39 -23.20 -16.51
C GLY A 70 -4.93 -21.76 -16.79
N GLY A 71 -4.63 -21.46 -18.05
CA GLY A 71 -4.03 -20.21 -18.48
C GLY A 71 -2.54 -20.12 -18.18
N ASP A 72 -1.93 -18.95 -18.51
CA ASP A 72 -0.49 -18.75 -18.43
C ASP A 72 0.09 -18.81 -17.01
N TRP A 73 -0.74 -18.61 -15.98
CA TRP A 73 -0.34 -18.68 -14.58
C TRP A 73 -0.83 -19.95 -13.89
N GLY A 74 -2.13 -20.20 -13.90
CA GLY A 74 -2.70 -21.35 -13.24
C GLY A 74 -2.39 -22.69 -13.92
N GLY A 75 -2.01 -22.66 -15.20
CA GLY A 75 -1.67 -23.81 -15.99
C GLY A 75 -0.19 -24.17 -16.06
N VAL A 76 0.73 -23.37 -15.47
CA VAL A 76 2.19 -23.58 -15.55
C VAL A 76 2.64 -24.97 -15.08
N GLN A 77 1.99 -25.53 -14.07
CA GLN A 77 2.25 -26.87 -13.53
C GLN A 77 1.39 -27.97 -14.19
N GLY A 78 0.63 -27.63 -15.24
CA GLY A 78 -0.38 -28.51 -15.83
C GLY A 78 -1.72 -28.42 -15.13
N ILE A 79 -2.69 -29.14 -15.69
CA ILE A 79 -4.06 -29.21 -15.16
C ILE A 79 -4.34 -30.62 -14.71
N ALA A 80 -4.67 -30.82 -13.45
CA ALA A 80 -5.05 -32.13 -12.90
C ALA A 80 -6.48 -32.51 -13.38
N SER A 81 -6.58 -33.09 -14.57
CA SER A 81 -7.87 -33.46 -15.18
C SER A 81 -8.68 -34.43 -14.33
N SER A 82 -8.03 -35.26 -13.51
CA SER A 82 -8.69 -36.19 -12.58
C SER A 82 -9.37 -35.47 -11.38
N ALA A 83 -9.09 -34.19 -11.15
CA ALA A 83 -9.72 -33.42 -10.07
C ALA A 83 -11.10 -32.84 -10.45
N PHE A 84 -11.55 -33.02 -11.69
CA PHE A 84 -12.83 -32.49 -12.16
C PHE A 84 -13.98 -33.50 -12.02
N PRO A 85 -15.22 -33.03 -11.74
CA PRO A 85 -15.61 -31.60 -11.66
C PRO A 85 -15.17 -30.95 -10.36
N MET A 86 -14.74 -29.64 -10.43
CA MET A 86 -14.44 -28.82 -9.28
C MET A 86 -15.56 -27.79 -9.05
N THR A 87 -15.81 -27.47 -7.78
CA THR A 87 -16.87 -26.53 -7.39
C THR A 87 -16.31 -25.41 -6.53
N MET A 88 -16.66 -24.18 -6.85
CA MET A 88 -16.50 -23.03 -5.97
C MET A 88 -17.84 -22.72 -5.33
N LEU A 89 -17.89 -22.70 -4.02
CA LEU A 89 -19.09 -22.36 -3.26
C LEU A 89 -19.01 -20.91 -2.82
N VAL A 90 -20.10 -20.17 -3.02
CA VAL A 90 -20.25 -18.78 -2.55
C VAL A 90 -21.49 -18.75 -1.66
N ASP A 91 -21.31 -18.45 -0.39
CA ASP A 91 -22.39 -18.35 0.58
C ASP A 91 -23.20 -17.07 0.34
N HIS A 92 -22.53 -15.92 0.35
CA HIS A 92 -23.18 -14.64 0.10
C HIS A 92 -22.23 -13.62 -0.54
N VAL A 93 -22.83 -12.59 -1.13
CA VAL A 93 -22.14 -11.38 -1.58
C VAL A 93 -22.81 -10.19 -0.92
N ARG A 94 -22.05 -9.34 -0.26
CA ARG A 94 -22.54 -8.12 0.41
C ARG A 94 -21.80 -6.91 -0.10
N VAL A 95 -22.55 -5.86 -0.43
CA VAL A 95 -22.00 -4.53 -0.74
C VAL A 95 -22.53 -3.55 0.30
N SER A 96 -21.66 -2.84 0.97
CA SER A 96 -22.01 -1.86 2.00
C SER A 96 -21.34 -0.53 1.71
N LYS A 97 -22.04 0.56 1.98
CA LYS A 97 -21.42 1.88 2.04
C LYS A 97 -20.89 2.09 3.46
N ARG A 98 -19.66 2.57 3.57
CA ARG A 98 -19.10 2.94 4.87
C ARG A 98 -19.93 4.04 5.50
N SER A 99 -20.22 3.94 6.80
CA SER A 99 -20.86 5.03 7.53
C SER A 99 -19.90 6.19 7.73
N GLU A 100 -20.38 7.41 7.62
CA GLU A 100 -19.54 8.63 7.75
C GLU A 100 -18.95 8.84 9.15
N SER A 101 -19.38 8.07 10.15
CA SER A 101 -18.89 8.18 11.54
C SER A 101 -17.44 7.75 11.75
N PHE A 102 -16.82 7.08 10.77
CA PHE A 102 -15.40 6.73 10.77
C PHE A 102 -14.83 7.03 9.39
N GLY A 103 -14.75 8.31 9.03
CA GLY A 103 -14.10 8.78 7.82
C GLY A 103 -12.63 8.36 7.77
N ASP A 104 -12.05 8.40 6.58
CA ASP A 104 -10.60 8.32 6.45
C ASP A 104 -9.95 9.50 7.15
N VAL A 105 -8.75 9.32 7.66
CA VAL A 105 -8.01 10.36 8.37
C VAL A 105 -6.86 10.88 7.52
N LYS A 106 -6.58 12.16 7.66
CA LYS A 106 -5.43 12.81 7.03
C LYS A 106 -4.22 12.67 7.93
N VAL A 107 -3.17 12.11 7.38
CA VAL A 107 -1.90 11.90 8.08
C VAL A 107 -0.80 12.64 7.32
N THR A 108 -0.20 13.64 7.97
CA THR A 108 0.95 14.35 7.39
C THR A 108 2.24 13.67 7.84
N PHE A 109 2.98 13.15 6.88
CA PHE A 109 4.31 12.59 7.06
C PHE A 109 5.34 13.69 6.85
N GLN A 110 6.37 13.72 7.70
CA GLN A 110 7.42 14.74 7.66
C GLN A 110 8.81 14.11 7.72
N VAL A 111 9.74 14.62 6.90
CA VAL A 111 11.15 14.26 6.97
C VAL A 111 12.02 15.50 6.76
N ASN A 112 13.03 15.68 7.59
CA ASN A 112 14.01 16.74 7.49
C ASN A 112 15.27 16.24 6.78
N MET A 113 15.67 16.94 5.72
CA MET A 113 16.76 16.61 4.81
C MET A 113 18.02 17.43 5.04
N GLN A 114 18.13 18.21 6.15
CA GLN A 114 19.23 19.18 6.37
C GLN A 114 20.64 18.58 6.25
N ASN A 115 20.78 17.28 6.53
CA ASN A 115 22.07 16.59 6.50
C ASN A 115 22.33 15.80 5.20
N VAL A 116 21.47 15.97 4.19
CA VAL A 116 21.52 15.20 2.93
C VAL A 116 21.24 16.11 1.73
N ASN A 117 22.05 16.02 0.71
CA ASN A 117 21.74 16.68 -0.55
C ASN A 117 20.50 16.07 -1.19
N VAL A 118 19.44 16.86 -1.35
CA VAL A 118 18.20 16.40 -1.95
C VAL A 118 18.39 16.14 -3.44
N SER A 119 17.93 14.98 -3.89
CA SER A 119 17.91 14.62 -5.31
C SER A 119 17.10 15.62 -6.15
N GLY A 120 17.50 15.87 -7.38
CA GLY A 120 16.76 16.71 -8.31
C GLY A 120 15.33 16.24 -8.62
N THR A 121 14.98 15.00 -8.28
CA THR A 121 13.63 14.45 -8.39
C THR A 121 12.85 14.48 -7.06
N GLY A 122 13.40 15.13 -6.03
CA GLY A 122 12.75 15.35 -4.73
C GLY A 122 12.80 14.17 -3.78
N VAL A 123 11.95 14.23 -2.76
CA VAL A 123 11.83 13.24 -1.69
C VAL A 123 10.52 12.49 -1.82
N TRP A 124 10.51 11.22 -1.41
CA TRP A 124 9.39 10.30 -1.62
C TRP A 124 9.13 9.45 -0.37
N ILE A 125 7.87 9.11 -0.12
CA ILE A 125 7.48 8.02 0.78
C ILE A 125 7.30 6.77 -0.09
N SER A 126 8.00 5.70 0.22
CA SER A 126 7.98 4.48 -0.59
C SER A 126 8.25 3.24 0.27
N GLY A 127 8.17 2.07 -0.33
CA GLY A 127 8.42 0.81 0.39
C GLY A 127 7.33 0.44 1.38
N GLY A 128 7.59 -0.60 2.14
CA GLY A 128 6.67 -1.14 3.14
C GLY A 128 5.27 -1.44 2.61
N SER A 129 4.29 -1.37 3.50
CA SER A 129 2.88 -1.60 3.13
C SER A 129 2.21 -0.37 2.51
N ILE A 130 2.76 0.84 2.70
CA ILE A 130 2.11 2.09 2.25
C ILE A 130 2.18 2.29 0.74
N SER A 131 3.23 1.79 0.10
CA SER A 131 3.39 1.88 -1.37
C SER A 131 3.43 0.51 -2.04
N SER A 132 2.75 -0.46 -1.49
CA SER A 132 2.75 -1.87 -1.86
C SER A 132 3.07 -2.15 -3.32
N ALA A 133 4.09 -2.95 -3.56
CA ALA A 133 4.52 -3.43 -4.88
C ALA A 133 4.91 -2.33 -5.90
N SER A 134 5.19 -1.11 -5.45
CA SER A 134 5.69 -0.04 -6.33
C SER A 134 6.93 0.62 -5.72
N PRO A 135 8.08 0.54 -6.37
CA PRO A 135 9.29 1.22 -5.91
C PRO A 135 9.25 2.75 -6.09
N GLY A 136 8.30 3.28 -6.87
CA GLY A 136 8.15 4.72 -7.12
C GLY A 136 7.79 5.52 -5.87
N GLY A 137 6.71 5.10 -5.20
CA GLY A 137 6.21 5.76 -4.00
C GLY A 137 5.38 7.03 -4.24
N ILE A 138 5.19 7.79 -3.17
CA ILE A 138 4.37 9.00 -3.10
C ILE A 138 5.31 10.20 -2.96
N GLN A 139 5.18 11.19 -3.83
CA GLN A 139 6.03 12.37 -3.81
C GLN A 139 5.70 13.26 -2.62
N MET A 140 6.72 13.69 -1.91
CA MET A 140 6.62 14.72 -0.88
C MET A 140 6.84 16.11 -1.48
N GLN A 141 6.34 17.13 -0.80
CA GLN A 141 6.52 18.51 -1.19
C GLN A 141 7.40 19.22 -0.16
N PRO A 142 8.23 20.20 -0.57
CA PRO A 142 8.95 21.00 0.39
C PRO A 142 7.96 21.85 1.20
N SER A 143 8.15 21.90 2.51
CA SER A 143 7.34 22.72 3.40
C SER A 143 7.86 24.16 3.47
N ASN A 144 7.19 25.01 4.26
CA ASN A 144 7.65 26.36 4.53
C ASN A 144 8.88 26.41 5.48
N SER A 145 9.20 25.31 6.15
CA SER A 145 10.39 25.19 7.00
C SER A 145 11.58 24.72 6.17
N PRO A 146 12.77 25.27 6.37
CA PRO A 146 13.96 24.83 5.65
C PRO A 146 14.19 23.33 5.79
N ASP A 147 14.57 22.70 4.69
CA ASP A 147 14.91 21.27 4.62
C ASP A 147 13.80 20.28 5.01
N LEU A 148 12.62 20.73 5.42
CA LEU A 148 11.49 19.89 5.79
C LEU A 148 10.64 19.57 4.56
N TRP A 149 10.37 18.27 4.37
CA TRP A 149 9.52 17.74 3.31
C TRP A 149 8.30 17.08 3.91
N GLU A 150 7.14 17.26 3.27
CA GLU A 150 5.84 16.81 3.76
C GLU A 150 5.03 16.08 2.70
N ALA A 151 4.23 15.10 3.14
CA ALA A 151 3.16 14.52 2.34
C ALA A 151 1.94 14.27 3.21
N GLU A 152 0.77 14.77 2.80
CA GLU A 152 -0.52 14.45 3.41
C GLU A 152 -1.12 13.25 2.69
N LEU A 153 -1.39 12.19 3.42
CA LEU A 153 -2.04 10.98 2.93
C LEU A 153 -3.39 10.78 3.62
N THR A 154 -4.39 10.38 2.86
CA THR A 154 -5.68 9.98 3.40
C THR A 154 -5.67 8.47 3.60
N LEU A 155 -5.70 8.04 4.87
CA LEU A 155 -5.51 6.65 5.27
C LEU A 155 -6.70 6.13 6.08
N PRO A 156 -6.95 4.80 6.08
CA PRO A 156 -7.98 4.20 6.92
C PRO A 156 -7.63 4.37 8.41
N PRO A 157 -8.60 4.75 9.26
CA PRO A 157 -8.41 4.80 10.71
C PRO A 157 -8.14 3.41 11.30
N ASN A 158 -7.54 3.36 12.48
CA ASN A 158 -7.21 2.13 13.21
C ASN A 158 -6.41 1.11 12.36
N SER A 159 -5.44 1.61 11.60
CA SER A 159 -4.60 0.79 10.73
C SER A 159 -3.12 1.01 11.03
N ASN A 160 -2.29 0.05 10.61
CA ASN A 160 -0.85 0.14 10.76
C ASN A 160 -0.20 0.06 9.39
N PHE A 161 0.81 0.89 9.17
CA PHE A 161 1.57 0.90 7.95
C PHE A 161 3.06 0.86 8.22
N THR A 162 3.79 0.30 7.27
CA THR A 162 5.25 0.39 7.18
C THR A 162 5.63 1.18 5.94
N PHE A 163 6.71 1.94 6.01
CA PHE A 163 7.20 2.80 4.93
C PHE A 163 8.67 3.15 5.11
N LYS A 164 9.26 3.74 4.08
CA LYS A 164 10.58 4.39 4.15
C LYS A 164 10.54 5.74 3.44
N TYR A 165 11.43 6.63 3.84
CA TYR A 165 11.72 7.80 3.04
C TYR A 165 12.76 7.46 1.96
N ARG A 166 12.64 8.13 0.83
CA ARG A 166 13.49 7.89 -0.32
C ARG A 166 13.93 9.21 -0.94
N ASN A 167 15.23 9.37 -1.11
CA ASN A 167 15.82 10.55 -1.72
C ASN A 167 15.97 10.32 -3.23
N GLY A 168 14.95 10.70 -4.00
CA GLY A 168 14.88 10.54 -5.44
C GLY A 168 13.79 9.59 -5.94
N TYR A 169 13.42 9.75 -7.21
CA TYR A 169 12.41 8.94 -7.89
C TYR A 169 13.05 7.79 -8.67
N PHE A 170 12.80 6.57 -8.26
CA PHE A 170 13.33 5.36 -8.90
C PHE A 170 12.22 4.32 -9.11
N PRO A 171 11.31 4.56 -10.08
CA PRO A 171 10.08 3.75 -10.22
C PRO A 171 10.32 2.31 -10.65
N ASN A 172 11.50 2.00 -11.17
CA ASN A 172 11.86 0.68 -11.67
C ASN A 172 13.00 0.01 -10.88
N SER A 173 13.37 0.56 -9.73
CA SER A 173 14.50 0.08 -8.94
C SER A 173 14.15 0.00 -7.46
N TRP A 174 14.64 -1.04 -6.80
CA TRP A 174 14.56 -1.23 -5.36
C TRP A 174 15.90 -1.01 -4.65
N SER A 175 16.92 -0.52 -5.34
CA SER A 175 18.28 -0.43 -4.80
C SER A 175 18.77 0.98 -4.47
N GLU A 176 18.15 2.04 -5.03
CA GLU A 176 18.68 3.40 -4.90
C GLU A 176 17.82 4.30 -4.03
N GLY A 177 18.47 5.30 -3.42
CA GLY A 177 17.85 6.43 -2.75
C GLY A 177 17.20 6.15 -1.40
N TRP A 178 17.20 4.92 -0.92
CA TRP A 178 16.60 4.56 0.35
C TRP A 178 17.34 5.17 1.54
N GLU A 179 16.58 5.61 2.54
CA GLU A 179 17.16 5.88 3.85
C GLU A 179 17.76 4.62 4.45
N VAL A 180 18.87 4.80 5.16
CA VAL A 180 19.52 3.75 5.94
C VAL A 180 19.30 4.06 7.41
N VAL A 181 18.22 3.53 7.96
CA VAL A 181 17.80 3.78 9.33
C VAL A 181 17.77 2.47 10.09
N SER A 182 18.22 2.49 11.35
CA SER A 182 18.16 1.34 12.26
C SER A 182 17.80 1.82 13.67
N GLY A 183 17.10 0.98 14.41
CA GLY A 183 16.71 1.29 15.79
C GLY A 183 15.25 0.96 16.05
N ASN A 184 14.73 1.50 17.13
CA ASN A 184 13.39 1.22 17.63
C ASN A 184 12.24 1.82 16.79
N CYS A 185 12.55 2.65 15.79
CA CYS A 185 11.57 3.20 14.86
C CYS A 185 11.36 2.33 13.61
N THR A 186 12.05 1.18 13.52
CA THR A 186 12.04 0.33 12.34
C THR A 186 11.61 -1.09 12.66
N VAL A 187 11.00 -1.75 11.67
CA VAL A 187 10.50 -3.13 11.75
C VAL A 187 10.85 -3.92 10.49
N GLY A 188 10.85 -5.24 10.62
CA GLY A 188 11.02 -6.16 9.50
C GLY A 188 12.44 -6.24 8.95
N GLN A 189 12.61 -7.09 7.94
CA GLN A 189 13.94 -7.39 7.36
C GLN A 189 14.53 -6.21 6.54
N TYR A 190 13.69 -5.28 6.11
CA TYR A 190 14.11 -4.11 5.32
C TYR A 190 14.29 -2.85 6.17
N SER A 191 14.13 -2.97 7.52
CA SER A 191 14.19 -1.83 8.43
C SER A 191 13.24 -0.70 8.01
N ASP A 192 11.98 -1.05 7.72
CA ASP A 192 10.94 -0.08 7.40
C ASP A 192 10.49 0.66 8.67
N ARG A 193 10.17 1.95 8.56
CA ARG A 193 9.49 2.69 9.64
C ARG A 193 8.07 2.13 9.82
N SER A 194 7.53 2.21 11.03
CA SER A 194 6.15 1.82 11.32
C SER A 194 5.36 2.99 11.88
N VAL A 195 4.09 3.06 11.53
CA VAL A 195 3.12 4.05 12.05
C VAL A 195 1.79 3.39 12.33
N SER A 196 1.19 3.73 13.47
CA SER A 196 -0.18 3.37 13.83
C SER A 196 -1.09 4.57 13.61
N ILE A 197 -2.11 4.38 12.80
CA ILE A 197 -3.08 5.42 12.43
C ILE A 197 -4.25 5.38 13.41
N GLY A 198 -4.50 6.51 14.07
CA GLY A 198 -5.65 6.71 14.95
C GLY A 198 -6.95 6.98 14.21
N VAL A 199 -7.87 7.66 14.89
CA VAL A 199 -9.22 8.00 14.36
C VAL A 199 -9.37 9.49 14.00
N ALA A 200 -8.31 10.27 14.16
CA ALA A 200 -8.31 11.72 13.92
C ALA A 200 -7.13 12.10 13.00
N ASP A 201 -7.33 13.20 12.27
CA ASP A 201 -6.26 13.81 11.49
C ASP A 201 -5.04 14.10 12.34
N THR A 202 -3.86 13.84 11.85
CA THR A 202 -2.62 14.00 12.61
C THR A 202 -1.43 14.38 11.74
N THR A 203 -0.52 15.16 12.31
CA THR A 203 0.82 15.38 11.75
C THR A 203 1.81 14.56 12.57
N LEU A 204 2.54 13.68 11.93
CA LEU A 204 3.57 12.89 12.59
C LEU A 204 4.77 13.78 12.94
N PRO A 205 5.46 13.51 14.05
CA PRO A 205 6.71 14.23 14.35
C PRO A 205 7.70 14.13 13.19
N SER A 206 8.38 15.23 12.91
CA SER A 206 9.45 15.23 11.91
C SER A 206 10.62 14.35 12.38
N VAL A 207 11.24 13.67 11.44
CA VAL A 207 12.44 12.87 11.69
C VAL A 207 13.53 13.27 10.71
N CYS A 208 14.77 13.16 11.13
CA CYS A 208 15.90 13.34 10.23
C CYS A 208 16.01 12.15 9.27
N PHE A 209 16.31 12.40 8.00
CA PHE A 209 16.59 11.35 7.03
C PHE A 209 17.75 10.47 7.54
N ASN A 210 17.61 9.15 7.46
CA ASN A 210 18.53 8.16 8.05
C ASN A 210 18.52 8.04 9.59
N MET A 211 17.63 8.72 10.31
CA MET A 211 17.59 8.69 11.79
C MET A 211 16.20 8.40 12.33
N CYS A 212 16.13 7.84 13.55
CA CYS A 212 14.86 7.69 14.30
C CYS A 212 14.44 8.96 15.06
N ALA A 213 15.25 9.99 15.07
CA ALA A 213 15.05 11.22 15.83
C ALA A 213 14.94 12.45 14.92
N GLU A 214 14.53 13.58 15.50
CA GLU A 214 14.61 14.89 14.86
C GLU A 214 16.08 15.26 14.55
N CYS A 215 16.27 16.10 13.54
CA CYS A 215 17.58 16.68 13.26
C CYS A 215 17.97 17.70 14.36
N ILE A 216 19.20 17.64 14.82
CA ILE A 216 19.80 18.53 15.81
C ILE A 216 20.50 19.68 15.09
#